data_4d01c3286a5be4e6e85d644efbc5c7b6
#
_entry.id   4d01c3286a5be4e6e85d644efbc5c7b6
#
_cell.length_a   1.000
_cell.length_b   1.000
_cell.length_c   1.000
_cell.angle_alpha   90.00
_cell.angle_beta   90.00
_cell.angle_gamma   90.00
#
_symmetry.space_group_name_H-M   'P 1'
#
loop_
_entity.id
_entity.type
_entity.pdbx_description
1 polymer ?
#
loop_
_entity_poly.entity_id
_entity_poly.type
_entity_poly.pdbx_seq_one_letter_code
_entity_poly.pdbx_strand_id
1 'polypeptide(L)'
;MKLIDNIFFDLDHTLWDFDKNSDLTFFKILKKNDISIDVSKFLNCYHPINKKYWKMYRVNKVSKADLRYLRLSDTFKKLNYDINDDLINQLAIDYIEHLSDFNHLIPDTLTVLDLLKSKYKMHIITNGFKEVQKRKLQKSNLMQYFETVTISEDVGVKKPHKLIFDHALISANANVKNSIMIGDNFNADILGALGVGMKAIYFNFHKTDEHERENVIIVKSLKEIIPILI
;
A
#
# COMPACT_ATOMS: atom_id res chain seq x y z
N MET A 1 18.13 -17.09 -15.64
CA MET A 1 17.96 -16.12 -14.51
C MET A 1 18.50 -16.78 -13.26
N LYS A 2 19.31 -16.09 -12.39
CA LYS A 2 19.61 -16.66 -11.06
C LYS A 2 18.28 -16.96 -10.36
N LEU A 3 18.20 -18.13 -9.72
CA LEU A 3 16.98 -18.62 -9.08
C LEU A 3 16.46 -17.58 -8.07
N ILE A 4 15.21 -17.20 -8.18
CA ILE A 4 14.51 -16.42 -7.18
C ILE A 4 13.91 -17.41 -6.18
N ASP A 5 14.06 -17.18 -4.89
CA ASP A 5 13.52 -18.01 -3.81
C ASP A 5 12.51 -17.22 -2.98
N ASN A 6 12.65 -15.88 -2.92
CA ASN A 6 11.87 -15.01 -2.06
C ASN A 6 11.22 -13.89 -2.86
N ILE A 7 9.92 -13.67 -2.65
CA ILE A 7 9.16 -12.59 -3.24
C ILE A 7 8.66 -11.68 -2.13
N PHE A 8 9.01 -10.40 -2.21
CA PHE A 8 8.51 -9.36 -1.32
C PHE A 8 7.44 -8.55 -2.05
N PHE A 9 6.26 -8.46 -1.47
CA PHE A 9 5.16 -7.67 -2.02
C PHE A 9 4.95 -6.40 -1.20
N ASP A 10 4.62 -5.30 -1.86
CA ASP A 10 3.83 -4.27 -1.22
C ASP A 10 2.38 -4.75 -1.06
N LEU A 11 1.60 -4.09 -0.19
CA LEU A 11 0.23 -4.50 0.09
C LEU A 11 -0.79 -3.60 -0.61
N ASP A 12 -0.79 -2.31 -0.29
CA ASP A 12 -1.80 -1.35 -0.74
C ASP A 12 -1.58 -0.97 -2.21
N HIS A 13 -2.62 -1.02 -3.05
CA HIS A 13 -2.57 -0.87 -4.51
C HIS A 13 -1.78 -1.96 -5.28
N THR A 14 -1.20 -2.94 -4.55
CA THR A 14 -0.51 -4.07 -5.18
C THR A 14 -1.32 -5.35 -5.06
N LEU A 15 -1.75 -5.73 -3.87
CA LEU A 15 -2.58 -6.90 -3.59
C LEU A 15 -3.96 -6.52 -3.06
N TRP A 16 -4.02 -5.46 -2.27
CA TRP A 16 -5.22 -4.95 -1.64
C TRP A 16 -5.70 -3.69 -2.37
N ASP A 17 -6.95 -3.69 -2.84
CA ASP A 17 -7.54 -2.58 -3.61
C ASP A 17 -7.86 -1.41 -2.68
N PHE A 18 -6.83 -0.58 -2.45
CA PHE A 18 -6.90 0.51 -1.49
C PHE A 18 -7.97 1.53 -1.87
N ASP A 19 -8.04 1.94 -3.13
CA ASP A 19 -8.95 3.00 -3.56
C ASP A 19 -10.40 2.55 -3.34
N LYS A 20 -10.77 1.38 -3.83
CA LYS A 20 -12.12 0.84 -3.67
C LYS A 20 -12.52 0.67 -2.19
N ASN A 21 -11.64 0.11 -1.37
CA ASN A 21 -11.94 -0.11 0.05
C ASN A 21 -11.99 1.21 0.84
N SER A 22 -11.13 2.17 0.50
CA SER A 22 -11.13 3.53 1.05
C SER A 22 -12.43 4.26 0.71
N ASP A 23 -12.86 4.19 -0.55
CA ASP A 23 -14.08 4.84 -1.01
C ASP A 23 -15.31 4.29 -0.28
N LEU A 24 -15.43 2.98 -0.18
CA LEU A 24 -16.51 2.33 0.58
C LEU A 24 -16.47 2.71 2.06
N THR A 25 -15.27 2.89 2.62
CA THR A 25 -15.12 3.37 4.00
C THR A 25 -15.66 4.78 4.16
N PHE A 26 -15.37 5.69 3.22
CA PHE A 26 -15.91 7.04 3.27
C PHE A 26 -17.43 7.06 3.12
N PHE A 27 -18.01 6.27 2.24
CA PHE A 27 -19.49 6.12 2.17
C PHE A 27 -20.07 5.75 3.53
N LYS A 28 -19.45 4.80 4.24
CA LYS A 28 -19.89 4.36 5.56
C LYS A 28 -19.73 5.44 6.62
N ILE A 29 -18.54 6.04 6.75
CA ILE A 29 -18.26 6.95 7.88
C ILE A 29 -18.88 8.33 7.72
N LEU A 30 -19.03 8.85 6.50
CA LEU A 30 -19.73 10.10 6.26
C LEU A 30 -21.22 9.96 6.65
N LYS A 31 -21.85 8.84 6.27
CA LYS A 31 -23.22 8.53 6.68
C LYS A 31 -23.33 8.33 8.21
N LYS A 32 -22.39 7.61 8.84
CA LYS A 32 -22.35 7.37 10.29
C LYS A 32 -22.29 8.67 11.10
N ASN A 33 -21.62 9.68 10.57
CA ASN A 33 -21.43 10.98 11.24
C ASN A 33 -22.39 12.07 10.73
N ASP A 34 -23.49 11.69 10.07
CA ASP A 34 -24.54 12.58 9.56
C ASP A 34 -24.01 13.73 8.66
N ILE A 35 -22.93 13.47 7.91
CA ILE A 35 -22.35 14.44 6.99
C ILE A 35 -23.04 14.36 5.64
N SER A 36 -23.88 15.37 5.37
CA SER A 36 -24.62 15.51 4.12
C SER A 36 -23.73 16.15 3.04
N ILE A 37 -22.93 15.34 2.37
CA ILE A 37 -22.08 15.75 1.26
C ILE A 37 -22.21 14.77 0.09
N ASP A 38 -22.04 15.27 -1.13
CA ASP A 38 -21.88 14.40 -2.30
C ASP A 38 -20.55 13.63 -2.16
N VAL A 39 -20.65 12.32 -1.89
CA VAL A 39 -19.48 11.48 -1.63
C VAL A 39 -18.59 11.39 -2.86
N SER A 40 -19.13 11.41 -4.08
CA SER A 40 -18.31 11.38 -5.30
C SER A 40 -17.48 12.66 -5.43
N LYS A 41 -18.06 13.82 -5.13
CA LYS A 41 -17.31 15.09 -5.10
C LYS A 41 -16.26 15.08 -4.00
N PHE A 42 -16.59 14.53 -2.82
CA PHE A 42 -15.63 14.40 -1.73
C PHE A 42 -14.43 13.56 -2.15
N LEU A 43 -14.66 12.36 -2.71
CA LEU A 43 -13.60 11.44 -3.14
C LEU A 43 -12.72 12.04 -4.24
N ASN A 44 -13.30 12.72 -5.22
CA ASN A 44 -12.54 13.41 -6.27
C ASN A 44 -11.59 14.50 -5.71
N CYS A 45 -11.97 15.15 -4.61
CA CYS A 45 -11.09 16.08 -3.90
C CYS A 45 -10.08 15.36 -3.00
N TYR A 46 -10.53 14.30 -2.31
CA TYR A 46 -9.74 13.56 -1.33
C TYR A 46 -8.56 12.81 -1.94
N HIS A 47 -8.74 12.07 -3.04
CA HIS A 47 -7.68 11.24 -3.63
C HIS A 47 -6.38 12.00 -3.92
N PRO A 48 -6.38 13.14 -4.63
CA PRO A 48 -5.14 13.88 -4.89
C PRO A 48 -4.53 14.48 -3.62
N ILE A 49 -5.35 14.91 -2.65
CA ILE A 49 -4.89 15.44 -1.36
C ILE A 49 -4.26 14.31 -0.53
N ASN A 50 -4.89 13.14 -0.45
CA ASN A 50 -4.34 11.97 0.22
C ASN A 50 -3.00 11.55 -0.38
N LYS A 51 -2.89 11.48 -1.72
CA LYS A 51 -1.63 11.19 -2.42
C LYS A 51 -0.52 12.18 -2.06
N LYS A 52 -0.85 13.47 -1.98
CA LYS A 52 0.07 14.55 -1.54
C LYS A 52 0.59 14.29 -0.13
N TYR A 53 -0.32 14.05 0.84
CA TYR A 53 0.08 13.84 2.23
C TYR A 53 0.85 12.53 2.45
N TRP A 54 0.53 11.47 1.76
CA TRP A 54 1.32 10.24 1.77
C TRP A 54 2.73 10.44 1.20
N LYS A 55 2.89 11.26 0.14
CA LYS A 55 4.21 11.64 -0.36
C LYS A 55 5.02 12.41 0.68
N MET A 56 4.40 13.36 1.39
CA MET A 56 5.03 14.12 2.47
C MET A 56 5.40 13.22 3.67
N TYR A 57 4.53 12.28 4.04
CA TYR A 57 4.75 11.36 5.14
C TYR A 57 5.92 10.40 4.86
N ARG A 58 6.06 9.90 3.63
CA ARG A 58 7.19 9.04 3.23
C ARG A 58 8.55 9.71 3.44
N VAL A 59 8.62 11.02 3.27
CA VAL A 59 9.87 11.79 3.45
C VAL A 59 9.91 12.56 4.79
N ASN A 60 9.09 12.17 5.75
CA ASN A 60 9.02 12.73 7.11
C ASN A 60 8.73 14.25 7.17
N LYS A 61 8.04 14.81 6.17
CA LYS A 61 7.61 16.24 6.15
C LYS A 61 6.31 16.47 6.94
N VAL A 62 5.58 15.43 7.25
CA VAL A 62 4.40 15.46 8.13
C VAL A 62 4.41 14.24 9.04
N SER A 63 3.87 14.39 10.26
CA SER A 63 3.67 13.28 11.18
C SER A 63 2.49 12.38 10.73
N LYS A 64 2.35 11.23 11.37
CA LYS A 64 1.18 10.34 11.20
C LYS A 64 -0.12 11.04 11.59
N ALA A 65 -0.10 11.81 12.68
CA ALA A 65 -1.24 12.57 13.15
C ALA A 65 -1.63 13.65 12.14
N ASP A 66 -0.65 14.44 11.67
CA ASP A 66 -0.89 15.45 10.63
C ASP A 66 -1.46 14.86 9.35
N LEU A 67 -0.90 13.74 8.88
CA LEU A 67 -1.41 13.07 7.69
C LEU A 67 -2.89 12.70 7.84
N ARG A 68 -3.27 12.11 8.99
CA ARG A 68 -4.64 11.69 9.26
C ARG A 68 -5.61 12.86 9.29
N TYR A 69 -5.24 13.94 9.94
CA TYR A 69 -6.07 15.12 10.11
C TYR A 69 -6.09 15.98 8.83
N LEU A 70 -4.92 16.38 8.33
CA LEU A 70 -4.82 17.39 7.27
C LEU A 70 -5.41 16.93 5.94
N ARG A 71 -5.32 15.64 5.58
CA ARG A 71 -5.94 15.15 4.36
C ARG A 71 -7.46 15.30 4.36
N LEU A 72 -8.11 15.21 5.53
CA LEU A 72 -9.54 15.44 5.69
C LEU A 72 -9.85 16.95 5.74
N SER A 73 -9.15 17.70 6.59
CA SER A 73 -9.31 19.15 6.73
C SER A 73 -9.17 19.86 5.38
N ASP A 74 -8.10 19.58 4.62
CA ASP A 74 -7.90 20.19 3.30
C ASP A 74 -8.97 19.75 2.29
N THR A 75 -9.51 18.53 2.40
CA THR A 75 -10.59 18.06 1.53
C THR A 75 -11.88 18.85 1.79
N PHE A 76 -12.30 19.00 3.06
CA PHE A 76 -13.49 19.79 3.41
C PHE A 76 -13.33 21.27 3.08
N LYS A 77 -12.14 21.85 3.34
CA LYS A 77 -11.83 23.24 2.93
C LYS A 77 -11.95 23.42 1.42
N LYS A 78 -11.42 22.48 0.61
CA LYS A 78 -11.51 22.56 -0.85
C LYS A 78 -12.95 22.47 -1.36
N LEU A 79 -13.83 21.82 -0.61
CA LEU A 79 -15.26 21.69 -0.91
C LEU A 79 -16.09 22.85 -0.37
N ASN A 80 -15.48 23.80 0.34
CA ASN A 80 -16.15 24.88 1.07
C ASN A 80 -17.24 24.33 2.03
N TYR A 81 -16.96 23.19 2.64
CA TYR A 81 -17.85 22.54 3.61
C TYR A 81 -17.39 22.90 5.02
N ASP A 82 -18.28 23.57 5.78
CA ASP A 82 -18.00 23.95 7.16
C ASP A 82 -18.07 22.72 8.07
N ILE A 83 -16.95 22.43 8.75
CA ILE A 83 -16.79 21.28 9.63
C ILE A 83 -15.80 21.65 10.75
N ASN A 84 -16.14 21.31 11.99
CA ASN A 84 -15.27 21.57 13.12
C ASN A 84 -14.16 20.51 13.27
N ASP A 85 -13.13 20.83 14.03
CA ASP A 85 -11.95 19.99 14.23
C ASP A 85 -12.30 18.67 14.96
N ASP A 86 -13.26 18.69 15.87
CA ASP A 86 -13.68 17.49 16.62
C ASP A 86 -14.26 16.43 15.66
N LEU A 87 -15.10 16.87 14.72
CA LEU A 87 -15.68 15.97 13.72
C LEU A 87 -14.64 15.47 12.71
N ILE A 88 -13.66 16.31 12.32
CA ILE A 88 -12.53 15.87 11.49
C ILE A 88 -11.72 14.79 12.22
N ASN A 89 -11.43 14.97 13.50
CA ASN A 89 -10.71 14.00 14.30
C ASN A 89 -11.52 12.70 14.45
N GLN A 90 -12.84 12.80 14.67
CA GLN A 90 -13.70 11.63 14.75
C GLN A 90 -13.69 10.85 13.41
N LEU A 91 -13.81 11.54 12.28
CA LEU A 91 -13.71 10.91 10.95
C LEU A 91 -12.34 10.25 10.72
N ALA A 92 -11.25 10.85 11.22
CA ALA A 92 -9.92 10.26 11.11
C ALA A 92 -9.80 8.97 11.92
N ILE A 93 -10.43 8.90 13.10
CA ILE A 93 -10.51 7.69 13.93
C ILE A 93 -11.38 6.64 13.24
N ASP A 94 -12.59 7.00 12.84
CA ASP A 94 -13.55 6.12 12.18
C ASP A 94 -12.96 5.51 10.89
N TYR A 95 -12.23 6.31 10.11
CA TYR A 95 -11.58 5.83 8.90
C TYR A 95 -10.59 4.70 9.19
N ILE A 96 -9.75 4.84 10.20
CA ILE A 96 -8.78 3.81 10.60
C ILE A 96 -9.47 2.58 11.19
N GLU A 97 -10.54 2.77 11.92
CA GLU A 97 -11.33 1.68 12.50
C GLU A 97 -12.01 0.84 11.42
N HIS A 98 -12.65 1.52 10.46
CA HIS A 98 -13.52 0.88 9.46
C HIS A 98 -12.84 0.53 8.13
N LEU A 99 -11.60 1.00 7.87
CA LEU A 99 -10.93 0.77 6.59
C LEU A 99 -10.82 -0.72 6.21
N SER A 100 -10.63 -1.59 7.19
CA SER A 100 -10.55 -3.05 6.98
C SER A 100 -11.90 -3.77 7.07
N ASP A 101 -13.03 -3.08 7.04
CA ASP A 101 -14.35 -3.71 6.95
C ASP A 101 -14.67 -4.11 5.50
N PHE A 102 -14.02 -3.45 4.55
CA PHE A 102 -14.06 -3.78 3.13
C PHE A 102 -12.71 -4.41 2.75
N ASN A 103 -12.74 -5.53 2.01
CA ASN A 103 -11.55 -6.33 1.75
C ASN A 103 -11.47 -6.77 0.29
N HIS A 104 -11.77 -5.85 -0.62
CA HIS A 104 -11.58 -6.07 -2.04
C HIS A 104 -10.08 -6.18 -2.34
N LEU A 105 -9.72 -7.16 -3.13
CA LEU A 105 -8.37 -7.38 -3.62
C LEU A 105 -8.22 -6.87 -5.04
N ILE A 106 -7.00 -6.57 -5.42
CA ILE A 106 -6.63 -6.35 -6.82
C ILE A 106 -7.00 -7.60 -7.61
N PRO A 107 -7.51 -7.47 -8.84
CA PRO A 107 -7.88 -8.64 -9.65
C PRO A 107 -6.76 -9.69 -9.71
N ASP A 108 -7.14 -10.95 -9.65
CA ASP A 108 -6.26 -12.13 -9.73
C ASP A 108 -5.28 -12.34 -8.56
N THR A 109 -5.34 -11.53 -7.49
CA THR A 109 -4.45 -11.64 -6.34
C THR A 109 -4.38 -13.07 -5.79
N LEU A 110 -5.51 -13.68 -5.44
CA LEU A 110 -5.51 -15.03 -4.85
C LEU A 110 -5.00 -16.08 -5.83
N THR A 111 -5.40 -16.02 -7.09
CA THR A 111 -4.94 -16.95 -8.14
C THR A 111 -3.42 -16.90 -8.29
N VAL A 112 -2.84 -15.70 -8.32
CA VAL A 112 -1.39 -15.52 -8.46
C VAL A 112 -0.66 -16.00 -7.20
N LEU A 113 -1.15 -15.63 -6.01
CA LEU A 113 -0.53 -16.07 -4.75
C LEU A 113 -0.59 -17.60 -4.57
N ASP A 114 -1.69 -18.25 -4.96
CA ASP A 114 -1.81 -19.71 -4.92
C ASP A 114 -0.80 -20.43 -5.83
N LEU A 115 -0.54 -19.88 -7.01
CA LEU A 115 0.47 -20.43 -7.93
C LEU A 115 1.89 -20.21 -7.41
N LEU A 116 2.16 -19.06 -6.80
CA LEU A 116 3.51 -18.71 -6.33
C LEU A 116 3.90 -19.43 -5.04
N LYS A 117 2.96 -19.67 -4.11
CA LYS A 117 3.27 -20.22 -2.78
C LYS A 117 3.90 -21.61 -2.80
N SER A 118 3.69 -22.37 -3.87
CA SER A 118 4.31 -23.71 -4.02
C SER A 118 5.78 -23.66 -4.42
N LYS A 119 6.27 -22.50 -4.88
CA LYS A 119 7.63 -22.35 -5.44
C LYS A 119 8.47 -21.30 -4.70
N TYR A 120 7.82 -20.35 -4.04
CA TYR A 120 8.47 -19.18 -3.44
C TYR A 120 8.04 -18.96 -2.00
N LYS A 121 8.95 -18.47 -1.19
CA LYS A 121 8.65 -17.83 0.09
C LYS A 121 8.17 -16.42 -0.17
N MET A 122 7.05 -16.05 0.39
CA MET A 122 6.44 -14.74 0.15
C MET A 122 6.40 -13.91 1.43
N HIS A 123 6.63 -12.61 1.27
CA HIS A 123 6.78 -11.66 2.36
C HIS A 123 6.12 -10.33 2.00
N ILE A 124 5.73 -9.56 3.01
CA ILE A 124 5.21 -8.19 2.83
C ILE A 124 6.23 -7.16 3.33
N ILE A 125 6.37 -6.05 2.57
CA ILE A 125 7.02 -4.81 3.03
C ILE A 125 6.06 -3.65 2.77
N THR A 126 5.54 -3.00 3.83
CA THR A 126 4.53 -1.96 3.69
C THR A 126 4.84 -0.69 4.48
N ASN A 127 4.45 0.46 3.91
CA ASN A 127 4.45 1.77 4.58
C ASN A 127 3.11 2.11 5.26
N GLY A 128 2.11 1.23 5.16
CA GLY A 128 0.81 1.43 5.80
C GLY A 128 0.88 1.40 7.33
N PHE A 129 -0.14 1.93 7.98
CA PHE A 129 -0.19 2.01 9.44
C PHE A 129 -0.32 0.64 10.11
N LYS A 130 0.49 0.38 11.12
CA LYS A 130 0.61 -0.91 11.82
C LYS A 130 -0.74 -1.46 12.28
N GLU A 131 -1.57 -0.62 12.89
CA GLU A 131 -2.87 -1.02 13.41
C GLU A 131 -3.88 -1.46 12.33
N VAL A 132 -3.64 -1.07 11.08
CA VAL A 132 -4.52 -1.39 9.95
C VAL A 132 -4.02 -2.59 9.15
N GLN A 133 -2.70 -2.67 8.89
CA GLN A 133 -2.14 -3.67 7.97
C GLN A 133 -2.39 -5.11 8.43
N LYS A 134 -2.23 -5.39 9.73
CA LYS A 134 -2.52 -6.72 10.26
C LYS A 134 -3.99 -7.11 10.08
N ARG A 135 -4.92 -6.16 10.34
CA ARG A 135 -6.36 -6.40 10.15
C ARG A 135 -6.71 -6.63 8.69
N LYS A 136 -6.10 -5.85 7.76
CA LYS A 136 -6.29 -6.05 6.31
C LYS A 136 -5.89 -7.47 5.90
N LEU A 137 -4.67 -7.90 6.25
CA LEU A 137 -4.17 -9.23 5.91
C LEU A 137 -5.04 -10.37 6.47
N GLN A 138 -5.52 -10.22 7.71
CA GLN A 138 -6.39 -11.21 8.36
C GLN A 138 -7.77 -11.27 7.69
N LYS A 139 -8.45 -10.11 7.55
CA LYS A 139 -9.82 -10.05 7.04
C LYS A 139 -9.92 -10.34 5.54
N SER A 140 -8.86 -10.15 4.78
CA SER A 140 -8.78 -10.52 3.35
C SER A 140 -8.25 -11.93 3.11
N ASN A 141 -7.99 -12.72 4.16
CA ASN A 141 -7.40 -14.07 4.10
C ASN A 141 -6.02 -14.10 3.41
N LEU A 142 -5.29 -12.98 3.41
CA LEU A 142 -3.95 -12.91 2.82
C LEU A 142 -2.85 -13.38 3.75
N MET A 143 -3.06 -13.37 5.08
CA MET A 143 -2.03 -13.72 6.08
C MET A 143 -1.39 -15.10 5.84
N GLN A 144 -2.16 -16.06 5.37
CA GLN A 144 -1.71 -17.44 5.11
C GLN A 144 -0.68 -17.59 3.98
N TYR A 145 -0.46 -16.55 3.19
CA TYR A 145 0.47 -16.58 2.05
C TYR A 145 1.87 -16.08 2.43
N PHE A 146 2.01 -15.36 3.54
CA PHE A 146 3.22 -14.64 3.86
C PHE A 146 3.92 -15.17 5.11
N GLU A 147 5.21 -15.49 4.98
CA GLU A 147 6.04 -15.94 6.10
C GLU A 147 6.40 -14.77 7.03
N THR A 148 6.63 -13.57 6.46
CA THR A 148 6.95 -12.37 7.24
C THR A 148 6.19 -11.14 6.73
N VAL A 149 5.92 -10.21 7.66
CA VAL A 149 5.29 -8.91 7.37
C VAL A 149 6.14 -7.83 8.01
N THR A 150 6.81 -7.03 7.18
CA THR A 150 7.62 -5.90 7.62
C THR A 150 6.82 -4.61 7.46
N ILE A 151 6.53 -3.95 8.57
CA ILE A 151 5.79 -2.70 8.62
C ILE A 151 6.75 -1.56 8.97
N SER A 152 6.71 -0.47 8.21
CA SER A 152 7.63 0.66 8.38
C SER A 152 7.66 1.25 9.79
N GLU A 153 6.53 1.23 10.50
CA GLU A 153 6.45 1.72 11.88
C GLU A 153 7.22 0.83 12.88
N ASP A 154 7.32 -0.47 12.63
CA ASP A 154 8.09 -1.38 13.49
C ASP A 154 9.60 -1.23 13.27
N VAL A 155 10.01 -0.82 12.07
CA VAL A 155 11.42 -0.61 11.72
C VAL A 155 11.89 0.83 12.02
N GLY A 156 10.94 1.77 12.13
CA GLY A 156 11.23 3.20 12.36
C GLY A 156 11.57 3.99 11.09
N VAL A 157 11.63 3.33 9.91
CA VAL A 157 11.89 3.97 8.62
C VAL A 157 10.96 3.44 7.54
N LYS A 158 10.69 4.25 6.52
CA LYS A 158 9.75 3.96 5.43
C LYS A 158 10.49 3.61 4.14
N LYS A 159 9.91 2.77 3.28
CA LYS A 159 10.36 2.65 1.89
C LYS A 159 10.39 4.06 1.25
N PRO A 160 11.45 4.43 0.49
CA PRO A 160 12.54 3.63 -0.05
C PRO A 160 13.81 3.52 0.82
N HIS A 161 13.78 3.83 2.11
CA HIS A 161 14.98 3.82 2.95
C HIS A 161 15.57 2.40 3.03
N LYS A 162 16.90 2.26 2.83
CA LYS A 162 17.61 0.98 2.78
C LYS A 162 17.29 0.05 3.97
N LEU A 163 17.26 0.59 5.18
CA LEU A 163 17.09 -0.20 6.41
C LEU A 163 15.79 -1.02 6.45
N ILE A 164 14.70 -0.59 5.81
CA ILE A 164 13.46 -1.39 5.81
C ILE A 164 13.61 -2.65 4.95
N PHE A 165 14.34 -2.57 3.84
CA PHE A 165 14.63 -3.72 2.99
C PHE A 165 15.63 -4.66 3.66
N ASP A 166 16.69 -4.13 4.28
CA ASP A 166 17.65 -4.93 5.05
C ASP A 166 16.94 -5.69 6.19
N HIS A 167 16.08 -5.00 6.94
CA HIS A 167 15.27 -5.62 8.00
C HIS A 167 14.37 -6.72 7.45
N ALA A 168 13.68 -6.48 6.33
CA ALA A 168 12.82 -7.47 5.70
C ALA A 168 13.60 -8.70 5.24
N LEU A 169 14.77 -8.52 4.62
CA LEU A 169 15.66 -9.62 4.22
C LEU A 169 16.13 -10.44 5.42
N ILE A 170 16.55 -9.80 6.49
CA ILE A 170 16.97 -10.47 7.73
C ILE A 170 15.82 -11.25 8.34
N SER A 171 14.64 -10.64 8.48
CA SER A 171 13.45 -11.28 9.04
C SER A 171 12.98 -12.48 8.23
N ALA A 172 13.17 -12.44 6.91
CA ALA A 172 12.84 -13.53 5.99
C ALA A 172 13.95 -14.60 5.90
N ASN A 173 15.11 -14.40 6.52
CA ASN A 173 16.32 -15.18 6.29
C ASN A 173 16.65 -15.32 4.78
N ALA A 174 16.49 -14.22 4.04
CA ALA A 174 16.59 -14.17 2.59
C ALA A 174 17.86 -13.47 2.10
N ASN A 175 18.40 -13.96 0.97
CA ASN A 175 19.53 -13.31 0.31
C ASN A 175 19.00 -12.32 -0.75
N VAL A 176 19.54 -11.11 -0.78
CA VAL A 176 19.14 -10.06 -1.72
C VAL A 176 19.24 -10.50 -3.19
N LYS A 177 20.22 -11.34 -3.53
CA LYS A 177 20.45 -11.82 -4.92
C LYS A 177 19.37 -12.80 -5.40
N ASN A 178 18.67 -13.48 -4.46
CA ASN A 178 17.61 -14.44 -4.72
C ASN A 178 16.23 -13.87 -4.36
N SER A 179 16.14 -12.56 -4.21
CA SER A 179 14.93 -11.87 -3.80
C SER A 179 14.45 -10.89 -4.86
N ILE A 180 13.13 -10.71 -4.94
CA ILE A 180 12.49 -9.77 -5.84
C ILE A 180 11.39 -9.00 -5.10
N MET A 181 11.32 -7.67 -5.34
CA MET A 181 10.23 -6.81 -4.87
C MET A 181 9.19 -6.63 -5.95
N ILE A 182 7.91 -6.70 -5.58
CA ILE A 182 6.76 -6.41 -6.45
C ILE A 182 5.93 -5.33 -5.76
N GLY A 183 5.72 -4.19 -6.42
CA GLY A 183 4.95 -3.09 -5.85
C GLY A 183 4.52 -2.06 -6.89
N ASP A 184 3.54 -1.22 -6.50
CA ASP A 184 2.93 -0.20 -7.36
C ASP A 184 3.62 1.17 -7.29
N ASN A 185 4.43 1.41 -6.25
CA ASN A 185 5.07 2.71 -6.07
C ASN A 185 6.51 2.69 -6.59
N PHE A 186 6.71 3.32 -7.75
CA PHE A 186 8.02 3.31 -8.40
C PHE A 186 9.16 3.80 -7.49
N ASN A 187 8.96 4.90 -6.75
CA ASN A 187 10.00 5.43 -5.88
C ASN A 187 10.19 4.61 -4.60
N ALA A 188 9.10 4.23 -3.93
CA ALA A 188 9.17 3.55 -2.65
C ALA A 188 9.60 2.07 -2.82
N ASP A 189 8.97 1.35 -3.73
CA ASP A 189 9.17 -0.09 -3.87
C ASP A 189 10.31 -0.41 -4.83
N ILE A 190 10.25 0.17 -6.05
CA ILE A 190 11.14 -0.22 -7.12
C ILE A 190 12.53 0.38 -6.92
N LEU A 191 12.62 1.71 -6.80
CA LEU A 191 13.92 2.35 -6.55
C LEU A 191 14.51 1.95 -5.21
N GLY A 192 13.67 1.74 -4.18
CA GLY A 192 14.10 1.25 -2.88
C GLY A 192 14.74 -0.14 -2.96
N ALA A 193 14.07 -1.10 -3.63
CA ALA A 193 14.57 -2.45 -3.84
C ALA A 193 15.87 -2.48 -4.67
N LEU A 194 15.89 -1.76 -5.78
CA LEU A 194 17.10 -1.65 -6.63
C LEU A 194 18.26 -1.02 -5.86
N GLY A 195 18.00 -0.04 -5.00
CA GLY A 195 19.01 0.62 -4.17
C GLY A 195 19.73 -0.30 -3.18
N VAL A 196 19.13 -1.44 -2.83
CA VAL A 196 19.76 -2.49 -2.00
C VAL A 196 20.30 -3.66 -2.83
N GLY A 197 20.17 -3.62 -4.16
CA GLY A 197 20.58 -4.70 -5.07
C GLY A 197 19.56 -5.83 -5.23
N MET A 198 18.32 -5.65 -4.77
CA MET A 198 17.21 -6.56 -5.00
C MET A 198 16.62 -6.32 -6.39
N LYS A 199 16.17 -7.38 -7.07
CA LYS A 199 15.39 -7.25 -8.32
C LYS A 199 14.03 -6.64 -8.02
N ALA A 200 13.39 -6.06 -9.05
CA ALA A 200 12.06 -5.47 -8.90
C ALA A 200 11.18 -5.70 -10.12
N ILE A 201 9.88 -5.87 -9.87
CA ILE A 201 8.79 -5.82 -10.86
C ILE A 201 7.91 -4.63 -10.48
N TYR A 202 7.76 -3.69 -11.39
CA TYR A 202 6.86 -2.56 -11.23
C TYR A 202 5.45 -2.94 -11.65
N PHE A 203 4.54 -2.95 -10.69
CA PHE A 203 3.11 -3.20 -10.92
C PHE A 203 2.39 -1.89 -11.23
N ASN A 204 2.32 -1.51 -12.52
CA ASN A 204 1.69 -0.27 -12.98
C ASN A 204 0.21 -0.49 -13.32
N PHE A 205 -0.59 -0.92 -12.35
CA PHE A 205 -2.03 -1.19 -12.50
C PHE A 205 -2.82 0.05 -12.94
N HIS A 206 -2.55 1.20 -12.33
CA HIS A 206 -3.25 2.46 -12.62
C HIS A 206 -2.77 3.18 -13.88
N LYS A 207 -1.74 2.66 -14.55
CA LYS A 207 -1.15 3.24 -15.79
C LYS A 207 -0.79 4.74 -15.65
N THR A 208 -0.34 5.13 -14.45
CA THR A 208 -0.19 6.54 -14.08
C THR A 208 1.12 7.16 -14.54
N ASP A 209 2.18 6.38 -14.70
CA ASP A 209 3.50 6.88 -15.10
C ASP A 209 4.20 5.82 -15.98
N GLU A 210 4.68 6.23 -17.14
CA GLU A 210 5.57 5.42 -17.96
C GLU A 210 7.01 5.64 -17.50
N HIS A 211 7.39 4.95 -16.44
CA HIS A 211 8.79 4.90 -16.03
C HIS A 211 9.49 3.77 -16.78
N GLU A 212 9.98 4.06 -17.97
CA GLU A 212 10.92 3.19 -18.64
C GLU A 212 12.27 3.29 -17.92
N ARG A 213 12.72 2.19 -17.36
CA ARG A 213 14.07 2.07 -16.81
C ARG A 213 14.65 0.73 -17.22
N GLU A 214 15.86 0.76 -17.76
CA GLU A 214 16.65 -0.45 -18.01
C GLU A 214 16.65 -1.33 -16.76
N ASN A 215 16.38 -2.62 -16.93
CA ASN A 215 16.33 -3.62 -15.87
C ASN A 215 15.14 -3.59 -14.91
N VAL A 216 14.04 -2.85 -15.21
CA VAL A 216 12.78 -2.95 -14.49
C VAL A 216 11.74 -3.62 -15.38
N ILE A 217 11.20 -4.73 -14.92
CA ILE A 217 10.07 -5.38 -15.58
C ILE A 217 8.81 -4.64 -15.14
N ILE A 218 7.99 -4.21 -16.11
CA ILE A 218 6.73 -3.51 -15.87
C ILE A 218 5.58 -4.44 -16.23
N VAL A 219 4.64 -4.61 -15.31
CA VAL A 219 3.41 -5.39 -15.51
C VAL A 219 2.19 -4.52 -15.20
N LYS A 220 1.09 -4.73 -15.92
CA LYS A 220 -0.18 -3.99 -15.76
C LYS A 220 -1.28 -4.85 -15.12
N SER A 221 -1.05 -6.15 -15.01
CA SER A 221 -1.90 -7.07 -14.25
C SER A 221 -1.04 -8.06 -13.46
N LEU A 222 -1.58 -8.58 -12.35
CA LEU A 222 -0.86 -9.57 -11.54
C LEU A 222 -0.60 -10.87 -12.30
N LYS A 223 -1.47 -11.25 -13.25
CA LYS A 223 -1.26 -12.45 -14.09
C LYS A 223 0.01 -12.40 -14.93
N GLU A 224 0.45 -11.21 -15.33
CA GLU A 224 1.68 -11.04 -16.11
C GLU A 224 2.94 -11.43 -15.32
N ILE A 225 2.85 -11.53 -13.99
CA ILE A 225 3.94 -11.98 -13.14
C ILE A 225 4.21 -13.49 -13.32
N ILE A 226 3.17 -14.27 -13.65
CA ILE A 226 3.26 -15.73 -13.76
C ILE A 226 4.33 -16.17 -14.77
N PRO A 227 4.28 -15.76 -16.06
CA PRO A 227 5.29 -16.21 -17.05
C PRO A 227 6.69 -15.64 -16.80
N ILE A 228 6.84 -14.66 -15.90
CA ILE A 228 8.14 -14.09 -15.54
C ILE A 228 8.82 -14.93 -14.46
N LEU A 229 8.04 -15.50 -13.55
CA LEU A 229 8.53 -16.22 -12.38
C LEU A 229 8.38 -17.74 -12.49
N ILE A 230 7.39 -18.23 -13.23
CA ILE A 230 7.08 -19.66 -13.37
C ILE A 230 7.50 -20.18 -14.74
#